data_aa1c1aea2376a6796e07f90f42ad1e05
#
_entry.id   aa1c1aea2376a6796e07f90f42ad1e05
#
_cell.length_a   1.000
_cell.length_b   1.000
_cell.length_c   1.000
_cell.angle_alpha   90.00
_cell.angle_beta   90.00
_cell.angle_gamma   90.00
#
_symmetry.space_group_name_H-M   'P 1'
#
loop_
_entity.id
_entity.type
_entity.pdbx_description
1 polymer ?
#
loop_
_entity_poly.entity_id
_entity_poly.type
_entity_poly.pdbx_seq_one_letter_code
_entity_poly.pdbx_strand_id
1 'polypeptide(L)'
;MDRKKAIALSFSVPVAWGFSYPLMKIGMDSMNATSIVALRCIIAFVACLLLFHKRAFRINRDLMVRAAIIGAIMATELTCMCLGSSLTSASTAGFLQSLTVVIVPFANAALLRRAPERKVLVGTTIVTCGMLLLSGADFTSLNPGALIMLLSAFVYAGHIIVAKRFVEDVDPLALGVWQLGFGGLFSGIAAFTFGGFTLPGTPSEIVVVVALALICSAYGFITQTIVQPHVPAETTGFAFSLEPVCSAVFSFFLVGEVLSPIAFFGAALILTGVMVATVELPRLRAHGQARMAGAPEHVS
;
A
#
# COMPACT_ATOMS: atom_id res chain seq x y z
N MET A 1 8.66 4.88 -18.02
CA MET A 1 9.72 4.52 -17.03
C MET A 1 10.12 3.08 -17.26
N ASP A 2 11.42 2.74 -17.12
CA ASP A 2 11.86 1.35 -17.22
C ASP A 2 11.28 0.50 -16.07
N ARG A 3 10.89 -0.78 -16.37
CA ARG A 3 10.26 -1.70 -15.41
C ARG A 3 11.13 -1.92 -14.16
N LYS A 4 12.46 -2.05 -14.33
CA LYS A 4 13.38 -2.24 -13.19
C LYS A 4 13.37 -1.03 -12.25
N LYS A 5 13.38 0.19 -12.83
CA LYS A 5 13.28 1.44 -12.06
C LYS A 5 11.92 1.55 -11.36
N ALA A 6 10.83 1.14 -12.01
CA ALA A 6 9.50 1.13 -11.41
C ALA A 6 9.41 0.17 -10.21
N ILE A 7 9.97 -1.04 -10.35
CA ILE A 7 10.03 -2.00 -9.24
C ILE A 7 10.87 -1.44 -8.09
N ALA A 8 12.08 -0.93 -8.35
CA ALA A 8 12.92 -0.33 -7.31
C ALA A 8 12.22 0.83 -6.60
N LEU A 9 11.53 1.69 -7.36
CA LEU A 9 10.78 2.81 -6.81
C LEU A 9 9.56 2.35 -5.98
N SER A 10 8.91 1.23 -6.37
CA SER A 10 7.81 0.69 -5.58
C SER A 10 8.22 0.24 -4.18
N PHE A 11 9.48 -0.19 -3.98
CA PHE A 11 10.02 -0.54 -2.67
C PHE A 11 10.29 0.67 -1.75
N SER A 12 10.35 1.88 -2.28
CA SER A 12 10.47 3.09 -1.45
C SER A 12 9.15 3.51 -0.81
N VAL A 13 8.02 3.08 -1.36
CA VAL A 13 6.69 3.39 -0.83
C VAL A 13 6.46 2.81 0.58
N PRO A 14 6.72 1.51 0.84
CA PRO A 14 6.57 0.96 2.19
C PRO A 14 7.54 1.57 3.20
N VAL A 15 8.69 2.08 2.78
CA VAL A 15 9.58 2.86 3.65
C VAL A 15 8.88 4.14 4.10
N ALA A 16 8.30 4.90 3.15
CA ALA A 16 7.55 6.11 3.49
C ALA A 16 6.31 5.82 4.36
N TRP A 17 5.59 4.73 4.07
CA TRP A 17 4.39 4.36 4.84
C TRP A 17 4.70 3.74 6.19
N GLY A 18 5.87 3.12 6.37
CA GLY A 18 6.32 2.63 7.66
C GLY A 18 6.40 3.72 8.73
N PHE A 19 6.63 4.97 8.34
CA PHE A 19 6.51 6.13 9.24
C PHE A 19 5.06 6.40 9.68
N SER A 20 4.06 5.97 8.92
CA SER A 20 2.67 6.36 9.16
C SER A 20 2.15 5.86 10.52
N TYR A 21 2.47 4.62 10.91
CA TYR A 21 1.95 4.01 12.13
C TYR A 21 2.42 4.72 13.40
N PRO A 22 3.74 4.90 13.65
CA PRO A 22 4.17 5.64 14.83
C PRO A 22 3.71 7.09 14.83
N LEU A 23 3.67 7.76 13.67
CA LEU A 23 3.16 9.14 13.58
C LEU A 23 1.66 9.22 13.85
N MET A 24 0.86 8.29 13.33
CA MET A 24 -0.57 8.26 13.63
C MET A 24 -0.83 7.99 15.11
N LYS A 25 -0.07 7.08 15.73
CA LYS A 25 -0.19 6.81 17.18
C LYS A 25 0.00 8.10 17.98
N ILE A 26 1.04 8.88 17.67
CA ILE A 26 1.28 10.18 18.32
C ILE A 26 0.15 11.18 18.04
N GLY A 27 -0.34 11.24 16.79
CA GLY A 27 -1.40 12.17 16.39
C GLY A 27 -2.78 11.82 16.97
N MET A 28 -3.08 10.53 17.18
CA MET A 28 -4.38 10.08 17.71
C MET A 28 -4.54 10.29 19.22
N ASP A 29 -3.50 10.69 19.94
CA ASP A 29 -3.62 11.04 21.37
C ASP A 29 -4.55 12.23 21.58
N SER A 30 -4.69 13.12 20.60
CA SER A 30 -5.45 14.37 20.73
C SER A 30 -6.39 14.66 19.55
N MET A 31 -6.18 14.01 18.39
CA MET A 31 -6.97 14.22 17.17
C MET A 31 -7.76 12.96 16.81
N ASN A 32 -8.97 13.14 16.28
CA ASN A 32 -9.72 11.98 15.78
C ASN A 32 -9.19 11.51 14.41
N ALA A 33 -9.34 10.21 14.17
CA ALA A 33 -8.80 9.51 13.00
C ALA A 33 -9.23 10.15 11.67
N THR A 34 -10.51 10.50 11.54
CA THR A 34 -11.06 11.10 10.31
C THR A 34 -10.47 12.47 10.02
N SER A 35 -10.18 13.28 11.04
CA SER A 35 -9.54 14.59 10.89
C SER A 35 -8.08 14.46 10.45
N ILE A 36 -7.33 13.51 11.03
CA ILE A 36 -5.96 13.21 10.60
C ILE A 36 -5.95 12.82 9.12
N VAL A 37 -6.86 11.92 8.71
CA VAL A 37 -6.96 11.47 7.31
C VAL A 37 -7.33 12.62 6.38
N ALA A 38 -8.30 13.44 6.74
CA ALA A 38 -8.69 14.61 5.96
C ALA A 38 -7.52 15.59 5.78
N LEU A 39 -6.89 15.98 6.87
CA LEU A 39 -5.79 16.96 6.85
C LEU A 39 -4.58 16.44 6.06
N ARG A 40 -4.16 15.18 6.28
CA ARG A 40 -3.03 14.61 5.54
C ARG A 40 -3.29 14.55 4.03
N CYS A 41 -4.51 14.24 3.61
CA CYS A 41 -4.87 14.18 2.19
C CYS A 41 -5.01 15.59 1.58
N ILE A 42 -5.63 16.54 2.27
CA ILE A 42 -5.78 17.92 1.78
C ILE A 42 -4.41 18.60 1.64
N ILE A 43 -3.56 18.52 2.66
CA ILE A 43 -2.22 19.11 2.62
C ILE A 43 -1.38 18.47 1.51
N ALA A 44 -1.43 17.13 1.38
CA ALA A 44 -0.77 16.41 0.30
C ALA A 44 -1.27 16.84 -1.08
N PHE A 45 -2.59 16.98 -1.25
CA PHE A 45 -3.20 17.47 -2.48
C PHE A 45 -2.70 18.86 -2.85
N VAL A 46 -2.75 19.81 -1.92
CA VAL A 46 -2.31 21.20 -2.16
C VAL A 46 -0.82 21.21 -2.52
N ALA A 47 0.03 20.50 -1.77
CA ALA A 47 1.46 20.42 -2.04
C ALA A 47 1.74 19.84 -3.44
N CYS A 48 1.08 18.72 -3.79
CA CYS A 48 1.25 18.10 -5.10
C CYS A 48 0.67 18.96 -6.24
N LEU A 49 -0.45 19.65 -6.00
CA LEU A 49 -1.04 20.55 -6.97
C LEU A 49 -0.12 21.74 -7.30
N LEU A 50 0.55 22.28 -6.28
CA LEU A 50 1.53 23.38 -6.46
C LEU A 50 2.80 22.87 -7.19
N LEU A 51 3.33 21.71 -6.81
CA LEU A 51 4.54 21.15 -7.41
C LEU A 51 4.32 20.69 -8.85
N PHE A 52 3.17 20.12 -9.15
CA PHE A 52 2.89 19.46 -10.43
C PHE A 52 1.78 20.17 -11.23
N HIS A 53 1.54 21.46 -10.98
CA HIS A 53 0.42 22.22 -11.54
C HIS A 53 0.24 22.04 -13.06
N LYS A 54 1.35 22.07 -13.84
CA LYS A 54 1.29 21.92 -15.31
C LYS A 54 0.69 20.60 -15.79
N ARG A 55 0.88 19.52 -15.03
CA ARG A 55 0.33 18.20 -15.35
C ARG A 55 -0.99 17.95 -14.61
N ALA A 56 -1.09 18.38 -13.36
CA ALA A 56 -2.28 18.20 -12.54
C ALA A 56 -3.53 18.89 -13.16
N PHE A 57 -3.37 20.01 -13.88
CA PHE A 57 -4.47 20.66 -14.57
C PHE A 57 -4.78 20.12 -15.97
N ARG A 58 -4.06 19.10 -16.46
CA ARG A 58 -4.46 18.38 -17.69
C ARG A 58 -5.54 17.35 -17.36
N ILE A 59 -6.71 17.86 -17.01
CA ILE A 59 -7.87 17.08 -16.58
C ILE A 59 -8.86 16.89 -17.71
N ASN A 60 -9.52 15.73 -17.70
CA ASN A 60 -10.73 15.46 -18.46
C ASN A 60 -11.75 14.81 -17.54
N ARG A 61 -12.99 14.67 -18.00
CA ARG A 61 -14.08 14.09 -17.21
C ARG A 61 -13.76 12.67 -16.76
N ASP A 62 -13.15 11.86 -17.62
CA ASP A 62 -12.82 10.48 -17.31
C ASP A 62 -11.78 10.38 -16.18
N LEU A 63 -10.69 11.17 -16.25
CA LEU A 63 -9.70 11.25 -15.16
C LEU A 63 -10.33 11.66 -13.84
N MET A 64 -11.22 12.66 -13.85
CA MET A 64 -11.87 13.15 -12.63
C MET A 64 -12.78 12.09 -12.00
N VAL A 65 -13.55 11.34 -12.81
CA VAL A 65 -14.39 10.24 -12.33
C VAL A 65 -13.51 9.13 -11.73
N ARG A 66 -12.45 8.72 -12.43
CA ARG A 66 -11.50 7.71 -11.92
C ARG A 66 -10.84 8.17 -10.63
N ALA A 67 -10.37 9.42 -10.56
CA ALA A 67 -9.77 9.99 -9.36
C ALA A 67 -10.75 10.05 -8.18
N ALA A 68 -12.01 10.38 -8.43
CA ALA A 68 -13.05 10.38 -7.40
C ALA A 68 -13.30 8.97 -6.85
N ILE A 69 -13.38 7.96 -7.73
CA ILE A 69 -13.60 6.56 -7.31
C ILE A 69 -12.42 6.07 -6.46
N ILE A 70 -11.18 6.19 -6.95
CA ILE A 70 -10.02 5.72 -6.17
C ILE A 70 -9.77 6.58 -4.94
N GLY A 71 -10.10 7.86 -4.98
CA GLY A 71 -10.07 8.76 -3.82
C GLY A 71 -11.07 8.35 -2.73
N ALA A 72 -12.28 7.92 -3.12
CA ALA A 72 -13.28 7.40 -2.19
C ALA A 72 -12.82 6.07 -1.55
N ILE A 73 -12.26 5.17 -2.36
CA ILE A 73 -11.69 3.90 -1.86
C ILE A 73 -10.55 4.18 -0.88
N MET A 74 -9.63 5.10 -1.21
CA MET A 74 -8.52 5.52 -0.36
C MET A 74 -9.00 6.16 0.94
N ALA A 75 -10.01 7.05 0.89
CA ALA A 75 -10.59 7.68 2.07
C ALA A 75 -11.20 6.63 3.02
N THR A 76 -11.92 5.65 2.46
CA THR A 76 -12.52 4.54 3.21
C THR A 76 -11.43 3.67 3.85
N GLU A 77 -10.42 3.29 3.09
CA GLU A 77 -9.28 2.50 3.56
C GLU A 77 -8.56 3.18 4.71
N LEU A 78 -8.11 4.42 4.52
CA LEU A 78 -7.37 5.17 5.55
C LEU A 78 -8.22 5.42 6.81
N THR A 79 -9.52 5.66 6.66
CA THR A 79 -10.44 5.83 7.79
C THR A 79 -10.60 4.52 8.56
N CYS A 80 -10.82 3.40 7.87
CA CYS A 80 -10.88 2.07 8.49
C CYS A 80 -9.56 1.72 9.18
N MET A 81 -8.43 2.00 8.54
CA MET A 81 -7.10 1.77 9.11
C MET A 81 -6.89 2.56 10.41
N CYS A 82 -7.22 3.86 10.41
CA CYS A 82 -7.10 4.69 11.60
C CYS A 82 -8.04 4.25 12.73
N LEU A 83 -9.32 4.03 12.42
CA LEU A 83 -10.31 3.57 13.40
C LEU A 83 -9.96 2.17 13.93
N GLY A 84 -9.61 1.25 13.05
CA GLY A 84 -9.24 -0.11 13.44
C GLY A 84 -8.00 -0.13 14.34
N SER A 85 -6.96 0.63 13.99
CA SER A 85 -5.71 0.70 14.77
C SER A 85 -5.90 1.35 16.15
N SER A 86 -6.88 2.23 16.34
CA SER A 86 -7.21 2.80 17.65
C SER A 86 -7.96 1.84 18.57
N LEU A 87 -8.62 0.81 18.00
CA LEU A 87 -9.46 -0.16 18.72
C LEU A 87 -8.79 -1.53 18.91
N THR A 88 -7.58 -1.74 18.38
CA THR A 88 -6.83 -2.99 18.51
C THR A 88 -5.35 -2.73 18.80
N SER A 89 -4.56 -3.78 19.08
CA SER A 89 -3.12 -3.61 19.25
C SER A 89 -2.44 -3.22 17.94
N ALA A 90 -1.35 -2.44 18.02
CA ALA A 90 -0.56 -2.06 16.85
C ALA A 90 -0.05 -3.29 16.07
N SER A 91 0.36 -4.35 16.78
CA SER A 91 0.80 -5.61 16.17
C SER A 91 -0.33 -6.30 15.39
N THR A 92 -1.54 -6.39 15.97
CA THR A 92 -2.71 -6.97 15.29
C THR A 92 -3.13 -6.10 14.10
N ALA A 93 -3.13 -4.78 14.24
CA ALA A 93 -3.46 -3.86 13.16
C ALA A 93 -2.48 -4.01 11.98
N GLY A 94 -1.18 -3.99 12.23
CA GLY A 94 -0.15 -4.17 11.20
C GLY A 94 -0.24 -5.52 10.50
N PHE A 95 -0.47 -6.61 11.25
CA PHE A 95 -0.70 -7.94 10.67
C PHE A 95 -1.91 -7.96 9.74
N LEU A 96 -3.06 -7.49 10.23
CA LEU A 96 -4.31 -7.53 9.45
C LEU A 96 -4.24 -6.66 8.18
N GLN A 97 -3.65 -5.47 8.26
CA GLN A 97 -3.42 -4.64 7.08
C GLN A 97 -2.53 -5.34 6.05
N SER A 98 -1.53 -6.06 6.51
CA SER A 98 -0.58 -6.78 5.67
C SER A 98 -1.19 -8.01 4.96
N LEU A 99 -2.37 -8.48 5.36
CA LEU A 99 -3.11 -9.52 4.63
C LEU A 99 -3.44 -9.12 3.18
N THR A 100 -3.32 -7.85 2.85
CA THR A 100 -3.37 -7.35 1.47
C THR A 100 -2.46 -8.14 0.53
N VAL A 101 -1.29 -8.62 0.99
CA VAL A 101 -0.38 -9.46 0.20
C VAL A 101 -1.00 -10.81 -0.20
N VAL A 102 -1.93 -11.30 0.60
CA VAL A 102 -2.72 -12.50 0.29
C VAL A 102 -3.91 -12.12 -0.61
N ILE A 103 -4.64 -11.09 -0.21
CA ILE A 103 -5.91 -10.70 -0.86
C ILE A 103 -5.66 -10.28 -2.32
N VAL A 104 -4.63 -9.46 -2.61
CA VAL A 104 -4.38 -8.94 -3.97
C VAL A 104 -4.16 -10.04 -5.01
N PRO A 105 -3.25 -11.03 -4.82
CA PRO A 105 -3.07 -12.09 -5.82
C PRO A 105 -4.33 -12.93 -6.05
N PHE A 106 -5.06 -13.28 -4.97
CA PHE A 106 -6.27 -14.09 -5.12
C PHE A 106 -7.41 -13.29 -5.75
N ALA A 107 -7.62 -12.04 -5.37
CA ALA A 107 -8.61 -11.17 -5.98
C ALA A 107 -8.29 -10.93 -7.47
N ASN A 108 -7.03 -10.66 -7.80
CA ASN A 108 -6.60 -10.45 -9.19
C ASN A 108 -6.74 -11.74 -10.02
N ALA A 109 -6.40 -12.91 -9.46
CA ALA A 109 -6.59 -14.21 -10.09
C ALA A 109 -8.07 -14.49 -10.37
N ALA A 110 -8.96 -14.22 -9.42
CA ALA A 110 -10.41 -14.34 -9.59
C ALA A 110 -10.94 -13.42 -10.70
N LEU A 111 -10.50 -12.15 -10.72
CA LEU A 111 -10.89 -11.16 -11.73
C LEU A 111 -10.41 -11.54 -13.14
N LEU A 112 -9.19 -12.09 -13.24
CA LEU A 112 -8.62 -12.52 -14.52
C LEU A 112 -9.02 -13.96 -14.90
N ARG A 113 -9.76 -14.67 -14.04
CA ARG A 113 -10.13 -16.08 -14.20
C ARG A 113 -8.93 -16.98 -14.48
N ARG A 114 -7.82 -16.74 -13.79
CA ARG A 114 -6.56 -17.49 -13.91
C ARG A 114 -6.04 -17.83 -12.52
N ALA A 115 -5.48 -19.03 -12.36
CA ALA A 115 -4.83 -19.40 -11.09
C ALA A 115 -3.58 -18.54 -10.86
N PRO A 116 -3.27 -18.16 -9.60
CA PRO A 116 -2.03 -17.47 -9.26
C PRO A 116 -0.81 -18.33 -9.62
N GLU A 117 0.29 -17.71 -10.00
CA GLU A 117 1.53 -18.41 -10.28
C GLU A 117 2.06 -19.09 -8.99
N ARG A 118 2.70 -20.25 -9.13
CA ARG A 118 3.25 -21.01 -7.97
C ARG A 118 4.20 -20.18 -7.11
N LYS A 119 5.05 -19.34 -7.74
CA LYS A 119 5.97 -18.44 -7.00
C LYS A 119 5.22 -17.42 -6.13
N VAL A 120 4.06 -16.92 -6.61
CA VAL A 120 3.18 -16.02 -5.88
C VAL A 120 2.60 -16.73 -4.67
N LEU A 121 2.10 -17.97 -4.83
CA LEU A 121 1.57 -18.76 -3.73
C LEU A 121 2.63 -19.04 -2.66
N VAL A 122 3.81 -19.49 -3.06
CA VAL A 122 4.94 -19.76 -2.14
C VAL A 122 5.36 -18.47 -1.43
N GLY A 123 5.56 -17.38 -2.17
CA GLY A 123 5.93 -16.09 -1.60
C GLY A 123 4.88 -15.58 -0.61
N THR A 124 3.58 -15.65 -0.96
CA THR A 124 2.47 -15.28 -0.07
C THR A 124 2.49 -16.07 1.23
N THR A 125 2.69 -17.39 1.17
CA THR A 125 2.76 -18.24 2.36
C THR A 125 3.94 -17.83 3.26
N ILE A 126 5.14 -17.65 2.70
CA ILE A 126 6.33 -17.25 3.46
C ILE A 126 6.12 -15.87 4.11
N VAL A 127 5.60 -14.89 3.33
CA VAL A 127 5.33 -13.54 3.86
C VAL A 127 4.30 -13.59 4.98
N THR A 128 3.22 -14.34 4.83
CA THR A 128 2.17 -14.48 5.86
C THR A 128 2.72 -15.09 7.14
N CYS A 129 3.54 -16.14 7.04
CA CYS A 129 4.21 -16.71 8.21
C CYS A 129 5.15 -15.69 8.88
N GLY A 130 5.90 -14.94 8.08
CA GLY A 130 6.78 -13.89 8.58
C GLY A 130 6.02 -12.77 9.31
N MET A 131 4.88 -12.34 8.77
CA MET A 131 4.01 -11.34 9.39
C MET A 131 3.42 -11.82 10.72
N LEU A 132 3.00 -13.09 10.81
CA LEU A 132 2.53 -13.70 12.06
C LEU A 132 3.60 -13.64 13.14
N LEU A 133 4.84 -13.98 12.80
CA LEU A 133 5.95 -13.93 13.75
C LEU A 133 6.36 -12.51 14.10
N LEU A 134 6.36 -11.59 13.12
CA LEU A 134 6.72 -10.18 13.35
C LEU A 134 5.72 -9.49 14.26
N SER A 135 4.44 -9.71 14.04
CA SER A 135 3.37 -9.03 14.79
C SER A 135 3.16 -9.58 16.19
N GLY A 136 3.50 -10.85 16.44
CA GLY A 136 3.12 -11.53 17.66
C GLY A 136 1.60 -11.49 17.93
N ALA A 137 0.80 -11.40 16.87
CA ALA A 137 -0.63 -11.13 16.97
C ALA A 137 -1.37 -12.21 17.80
N ASP A 138 -2.12 -11.75 18.77
CA ASP A 138 -3.02 -12.60 19.54
C ASP A 138 -4.38 -12.69 18.82
N PHE A 139 -4.66 -13.86 18.23
CA PHE A 139 -5.89 -14.11 17.50
C PHE A 139 -7.05 -14.61 18.40
N THR A 140 -6.82 -14.75 19.69
CA THR A 140 -7.84 -15.27 20.61
C THR A 140 -8.97 -14.27 20.86
N SER A 141 -8.75 -12.98 20.56
CA SER A 141 -9.72 -11.90 20.74
C SER A 141 -9.99 -11.16 19.42
N LEU A 142 -10.97 -11.63 18.64
CA LEU A 142 -11.53 -10.85 17.53
C LEU A 142 -12.34 -9.67 18.12
N ASN A 143 -11.68 -8.54 18.34
CA ASN A 143 -12.34 -7.30 18.75
C ASN A 143 -12.85 -6.50 17.53
N PRO A 144 -13.75 -5.52 17.72
CA PRO A 144 -14.25 -4.69 16.61
C PRO A 144 -13.15 -4.02 15.80
N GLY A 145 -12.04 -3.62 16.43
CA GLY A 145 -10.89 -3.03 15.76
C GLY A 145 -10.24 -3.98 14.77
N ALA A 146 -10.10 -5.26 15.13
CA ALA A 146 -9.57 -6.28 14.23
C ALA A 146 -10.45 -6.49 12.99
N LEU A 147 -11.77 -6.47 13.14
CA LEU A 147 -12.70 -6.58 12.02
C LEU A 147 -12.63 -5.36 11.09
N ILE A 148 -12.51 -4.14 11.64
CA ILE A 148 -12.34 -2.92 10.87
C ILE A 148 -10.99 -2.94 10.13
N MET A 149 -9.90 -3.42 10.74
CA MET A 149 -8.61 -3.57 10.09
C MET A 149 -8.66 -4.59 8.95
N LEU A 150 -9.36 -5.70 9.13
CA LEU A 150 -9.57 -6.68 8.05
C LEU A 150 -10.34 -6.05 6.88
N LEU A 151 -11.40 -5.28 7.16
CA LEU A 151 -12.12 -4.51 6.14
C LEU A 151 -11.16 -3.53 5.42
N SER A 152 -10.32 -2.81 6.16
CA SER A 152 -9.30 -1.92 5.59
C SER A 152 -8.38 -2.67 4.61
N ALA A 153 -7.91 -3.86 4.95
CA ALA A 153 -7.05 -4.68 4.08
C ALA A 153 -7.76 -5.08 2.77
N PHE A 154 -9.05 -5.44 2.83
CA PHE A 154 -9.84 -5.73 1.62
C PHE A 154 -10.05 -4.48 0.76
N VAL A 155 -10.38 -3.35 1.38
CA VAL A 155 -10.55 -2.06 0.67
C VAL A 155 -9.24 -1.63 0.01
N TYR A 156 -8.12 -1.80 0.72
CA TYR A 156 -6.80 -1.49 0.18
C TYR A 156 -6.39 -2.40 -0.98
N ALA A 157 -6.67 -3.69 -0.90
CA ALA A 157 -6.48 -4.60 -2.04
C ALA A 157 -7.32 -4.15 -3.25
N GLY A 158 -8.55 -3.74 -3.02
CA GLY A 158 -9.41 -3.13 -4.04
C GLY A 158 -8.80 -1.85 -4.63
N HIS A 159 -8.26 -0.95 -3.79
CA HIS A 159 -7.56 0.25 -4.23
C HIS A 159 -6.40 -0.08 -5.19
N ILE A 160 -5.52 -1.02 -4.82
CA ILE A 160 -4.38 -1.44 -5.65
C ILE A 160 -4.85 -1.95 -7.01
N ILE A 161 -5.87 -2.81 -7.04
CA ILE A 161 -6.37 -3.44 -8.27
C ILE A 161 -7.07 -2.41 -9.17
N VAL A 162 -7.92 -1.56 -8.59
CA VAL A 162 -8.65 -0.53 -9.33
C VAL A 162 -7.72 0.55 -9.85
N ALA A 163 -6.77 1.02 -9.02
CA ALA A 163 -5.78 2.00 -9.42
C ALA A 163 -4.93 1.49 -10.60
N LYS A 164 -4.53 0.20 -10.58
CA LYS A 164 -3.82 -0.43 -11.69
C LYS A 164 -4.57 -0.34 -13.01
N ARG A 165 -5.89 -0.56 -12.99
CA ARG A 165 -6.73 -0.47 -14.20
C ARG A 165 -6.96 0.96 -14.65
N PHE A 166 -7.20 1.87 -13.69
CA PHE A 166 -7.57 3.25 -14.01
C PHE A 166 -6.42 4.10 -14.53
N VAL A 167 -5.18 3.69 -14.23
CA VAL A 167 -3.99 4.43 -14.63
C VAL A 167 -3.51 4.12 -16.06
N GLU A 168 -4.11 3.10 -16.73
CA GLU A 168 -3.62 2.63 -18.05
C GLU A 168 -3.78 3.68 -19.15
N ASP A 169 -4.88 4.47 -19.14
CA ASP A 169 -5.25 5.40 -20.22
C ASP A 169 -5.21 6.87 -19.81
N VAL A 170 -4.70 7.19 -18.64
CA VAL A 170 -4.67 8.57 -18.12
C VAL A 170 -3.28 8.94 -17.62
N ASP A 171 -3.02 10.24 -17.42
CA ASP A 171 -1.76 10.68 -16.79
C ASP A 171 -1.72 10.20 -15.33
N PRO A 172 -0.77 9.28 -14.98
CA PRO A 172 -0.69 8.72 -13.63
C PRO A 172 -0.47 9.77 -12.55
N LEU A 173 0.29 10.82 -12.87
CA LEU A 173 0.57 11.88 -11.92
C LEU A 173 -0.66 12.74 -11.66
N ALA A 174 -1.40 13.13 -12.70
CA ALA A 174 -2.64 13.87 -12.55
C ALA A 174 -3.67 13.04 -11.75
N LEU A 175 -3.81 11.74 -12.08
CA LEU A 175 -4.68 10.82 -11.35
C LEU A 175 -4.28 10.74 -9.86
N GLY A 176 -2.97 10.61 -9.56
CA GLY A 176 -2.43 10.58 -8.21
C GLY A 176 -2.69 11.85 -7.41
N VAL A 177 -2.57 13.02 -8.04
CA VAL A 177 -2.88 14.30 -7.38
C VAL A 177 -4.37 14.40 -7.06
N TRP A 178 -5.24 14.14 -8.03
CA TRP A 178 -6.68 14.30 -7.83
C TRP A 178 -7.30 13.24 -6.91
N GLN A 179 -6.74 12.02 -6.84
CA GLN A 179 -7.19 11.05 -5.82
C GLN A 179 -6.96 11.56 -4.40
N LEU A 180 -5.84 12.26 -4.14
CA LEU A 180 -5.58 12.88 -2.84
C LEU A 180 -6.61 13.99 -2.53
N GLY A 181 -6.95 14.80 -3.53
CA GLY A 181 -7.98 15.84 -3.39
C GLY A 181 -9.35 15.26 -3.03
N PHE A 182 -9.81 14.27 -3.78
CA PHE A 182 -11.06 13.57 -3.50
C PHE A 182 -11.00 12.79 -2.18
N GLY A 183 -9.87 12.14 -1.86
CA GLY A 183 -9.67 11.47 -0.59
C GLY A 183 -9.80 12.43 0.59
N GLY A 184 -9.19 13.61 0.49
CA GLY A 184 -9.32 14.69 1.48
C GLY A 184 -10.74 15.21 1.60
N LEU A 185 -11.44 15.39 0.47
CA LEU A 185 -12.83 15.83 0.45
C LEU A 185 -13.75 14.82 1.16
N PHE A 186 -13.69 13.55 0.79
CA PHE A 186 -14.54 12.52 1.37
C PHE A 186 -14.24 12.26 2.85
N SER A 187 -12.95 12.24 3.23
CA SER A 187 -12.57 12.12 4.65
C SER A 187 -12.96 13.36 5.46
N GLY A 188 -12.89 14.55 4.86
CA GLY A 188 -13.36 15.80 5.48
C GLY A 188 -14.87 15.76 5.73
N ILE A 189 -15.66 15.34 4.74
CA ILE A 189 -17.12 15.15 4.92
C ILE A 189 -17.38 14.15 6.05
N ALA A 190 -16.67 13.02 6.06
CA ALA A 190 -16.81 12.01 7.12
C ALA A 190 -16.44 12.57 8.50
N ALA A 191 -15.39 13.39 8.60
CA ALA A 191 -14.98 14.02 9.85
C ALA A 191 -16.06 14.95 10.41
N PHE A 192 -16.67 15.76 9.54
CA PHE A 192 -17.74 16.66 9.97
C PHE A 192 -19.05 15.93 10.33
N THR A 193 -19.33 14.79 9.68
CA THR A 193 -20.59 14.05 9.91
C THR A 193 -20.56 13.11 11.09
N PHE A 194 -19.39 12.46 11.35
CA PHE A 194 -19.33 11.35 12.31
C PHE A 194 -18.52 11.61 13.58
N GLY A 195 -17.79 12.69 13.71
CA GLY A 195 -16.93 12.84 14.89
C GLY A 195 -16.58 14.28 15.27
N GLY A 196 -16.98 15.24 14.46
CA GLY A 196 -16.47 16.60 14.55
C GLY A 196 -15.05 16.73 13.99
N PHE A 197 -14.77 17.85 13.34
CA PHE A 197 -13.45 18.10 12.75
C PHE A 197 -12.52 18.71 13.81
N THR A 198 -11.40 18.01 14.11
CA THR A 198 -10.37 18.49 15.05
C THR A 198 -9.15 18.99 14.30
N LEU A 199 -8.63 20.14 14.72
CA LEU A 199 -7.38 20.71 14.21
C LEU A 199 -6.23 20.41 15.17
N PRO A 200 -4.98 20.32 14.67
CA PRO A 200 -3.82 20.18 15.54
C PRO A 200 -3.67 21.41 16.45
N GLY A 201 -3.61 21.21 17.75
CA GLY A 201 -3.52 22.25 18.76
C GLY A 201 -2.11 22.54 19.23
N THR A 202 -1.15 21.63 18.96
CA THR A 202 0.25 21.75 19.39
C THR A 202 1.23 21.73 18.21
N PRO A 203 2.43 22.33 18.35
CA PRO A 203 3.45 22.25 17.29
C PRO A 203 3.84 20.81 16.93
N SER A 204 3.85 19.87 17.88
CA SER A 204 4.14 18.46 17.61
C SER A 204 3.09 17.81 16.74
N GLU A 205 1.81 18.07 16.97
CA GLU A 205 0.70 17.58 16.12
C GLU A 205 0.77 18.15 14.71
N ILE A 206 1.11 19.43 14.56
CA ILE A 206 1.32 20.06 13.25
C ILE A 206 2.43 19.33 12.49
N VAL A 207 3.57 19.07 13.15
CA VAL A 207 4.69 18.33 12.55
C VAL A 207 4.26 16.93 12.13
N VAL A 208 3.51 16.22 12.97
CA VAL A 208 2.98 14.87 12.67
C VAL A 208 2.08 14.91 11.45
N VAL A 209 1.10 15.81 11.41
CA VAL A 209 0.15 15.92 10.29
C VAL A 209 0.88 16.29 8.98
N VAL A 210 1.83 17.23 9.03
CA VAL A 210 2.62 17.62 7.85
C VAL A 210 3.51 16.46 7.38
N ALA A 211 4.16 15.74 8.29
CA ALA A 211 4.97 14.57 7.94
C ALA A 211 4.11 13.46 7.29
N LEU A 212 2.94 13.16 7.88
CA LEU A 212 1.96 12.23 7.30
C LEU A 212 1.50 12.68 5.91
N ALA A 213 1.27 13.98 5.73
CA ALA A 213 0.83 14.54 4.46
C ALA A 213 1.92 14.45 3.38
N LEU A 214 3.14 14.89 3.66
CA LEU A 214 4.17 15.03 2.64
C LEU A 214 4.90 13.70 2.38
N ILE A 215 5.24 12.95 3.43
CA ILE A 215 6.01 11.70 3.30
C ILE A 215 5.06 10.54 2.96
N CYS A 216 4.05 10.33 3.79
CA CYS A 216 3.22 9.14 3.62
C CYS A 216 2.15 9.32 2.53
N SER A 217 1.48 10.49 2.47
CA SER A 217 0.40 10.70 1.50
C SER A 217 0.91 11.22 0.15
N ALA A 218 1.58 12.36 0.09
CA ALA A 218 2.02 12.93 -1.18
C ALA A 218 3.03 12.02 -1.87
N TYR A 219 4.17 11.74 -1.23
CA TYR A 219 5.19 10.89 -1.83
C TYR A 219 4.66 9.46 -2.04
N GLY A 220 4.05 8.82 -1.03
CA GLY A 220 3.61 7.43 -1.10
C GLY A 220 2.59 7.19 -2.21
N PHE A 221 1.46 7.89 -2.21
CA PHE A 221 0.39 7.67 -3.21
C PHE A 221 0.75 8.17 -4.60
N ILE A 222 1.49 9.28 -4.73
CA ILE A 222 1.97 9.74 -6.06
C ILE A 222 2.94 8.73 -6.65
N THR A 223 3.90 8.25 -5.85
CA THR A 223 4.86 7.22 -6.30
C THR A 223 4.15 5.93 -6.67
N GLN A 224 3.23 5.44 -5.82
CA GLN A 224 2.40 4.29 -6.14
C GLN A 224 1.71 4.45 -7.49
N THR A 225 1.02 5.57 -7.72
CA THR A 225 0.26 5.80 -8.95
C THR A 225 1.18 5.88 -10.18
N ILE A 226 2.37 6.47 -10.05
CA ILE A 226 3.36 6.55 -11.15
C ILE A 226 3.94 5.18 -11.50
N VAL A 227 4.20 4.32 -10.53
CA VAL A 227 4.77 2.98 -10.78
C VAL A 227 3.73 1.98 -11.26
N GLN A 228 2.47 2.16 -10.90
CA GLN A 228 1.36 1.23 -11.15
C GLN A 228 1.24 0.77 -12.62
N PRO A 229 1.40 1.64 -13.67
CA PRO A 229 1.35 1.21 -15.08
C PRO A 229 2.44 0.19 -15.44
N HIS A 230 3.57 0.26 -14.75
CA HIS A 230 4.79 -0.48 -15.09
C HIS A 230 5.00 -1.76 -14.27
N VAL A 231 4.19 -1.96 -13.23
CA VAL A 231 4.33 -3.04 -12.25
C VAL A 231 3.03 -3.82 -12.11
N PRO A 232 3.04 -5.17 -12.10
CA PRO A 232 1.86 -5.98 -11.80
C PRO A 232 1.30 -5.69 -10.40
N ALA A 233 -0.02 -5.83 -10.22
CA ALA A 233 -0.68 -5.57 -8.94
C ALA A 233 -0.14 -6.49 -7.82
N GLU A 234 0.18 -7.74 -8.14
CA GLU A 234 0.78 -8.70 -7.20
C GLU A 234 2.16 -8.23 -6.74
N THR A 235 3.01 -7.76 -7.65
CA THR A 235 4.35 -7.23 -7.31
C THR A 235 4.23 -5.98 -6.43
N THR A 236 3.23 -5.13 -6.68
CA THR A 236 2.92 -3.97 -5.83
C THR A 236 2.51 -4.43 -4.43
N GLY A 237 1.60 -5.40 -4.32
CA GLY A 237 1.18 -5.98 -3.05
C GLY A 237 2.35 -6.56 -2.25
N PHE A 238 3.25 -7.30 -2.92
CA PHE A 238 4.46 -7.83 -2.28
C PHE A 238 5.42 -6.73 -1.84
N ALA A 239 5.67 -5.71 -2.65
CA ALA A 239 6.52 -4.59 -2.24
C ALA A 239 5.95 -3.92 -0.98
N PHE A 240 4.64 -3.69 -0.93
CA PHE A 240 3.99 -3.05 0.20
C PHE A 240 3.91 -3.91 1.46
N SER A 241 4.03 -5.23 1.35
CA SER A 241 4.14 -6.12 2.52
C SER A 241 5.40 -5.90 3.35
N LEU A 242 6.34 -5.08 2.88
CA LEU A 242 7.48 -4.61 3.68
C LEU A 242 7.11 -3.48 4.66
N GLU A 243 5.94 -2.90 4.53
CA GLU A 243 5.47 -1.80 5.38
C GLU A 243 5.55 -2.13 6.89
N PRO A 244 5.12 -3.31 7.38
CA PRO A 244 5.26 -3.68 8.79
C PRO A 244 6.72 -3.76 9.26
N VAL A 245 7.61 -4.22 8.39
CA VAL A 245 9.05 -4.28 8.70
C VAL A 245 9.61 -2.87 8.86
N CYS A 246 9.30 -1.99 7.92
CA CYS A 246 9.69 -0.58 8.00
C CYS A 246 9.07 0.11 9.22
N SER A 247 7.79 -0.15 9.49
CA SER A 247 7.08 0.38 10.66
C SER A 247 7.75 -0.05 11.97
N ALA A 248 8.11 -1.32 12.10
CA ALA A 248 8.80 -1.83 13.28
C ALA A 248 10.16 -1.15 13.50
N VAL A 249 10.92 -0.92 12.42
CA VAL A 249 12.19 -0.18 12.49
C VAL A 249 11.95 1.26 12.96
N PHE A 250 10.97 1.97 12.39
CA PHE A 250 10.69 3.35 12.78
C PHE A 250 10.09 3.47 14.18
N SER A 251 9.24 2.51 14.59
CA SER A 251 8.71 2.45 15.96
C SER A 251 9.81 2.27 17.00
N PHE A 252 10.86 1.49 16.69
CA PHE A 252 12.03 1.37 17.55
C PHE A 252 12.70 2.74 17.77
N PHE A 253 12.92 3.52 16.70
CA PHE A 253 13.61 4.83 16.83
C PHE A 253 12.72 5.94 17.37
N LEU A 254 11.41 5.97 17.04
CA LEU A 254 10.52 7.08 17.38
C LEU A 254 9.75 6.88 18.68
N VAL A 255 9.45 5.64 19.03
CA VAL A 255 8.58 5.29 20.18
C VAL A 255 9.31 4.38 21.19
N GLY A 256 10.52 3.90 20.85
CA GLY A 256 11.33 3.04 21.71
C GLY A 256 10.81 1.59 21.80
N GLU A 257 10.00 1.13 20.85
CA GLU A 257 9.51 -0.24 20.80
C GLU A 257 10.64 -1.21 20.43
N VAL A 258 10.93 -2.18 21.31
CA VAL A 258 11.99 -3.17 21.09
C VAL A 258 11.40 -4.41 20.41
N LEU A 259 11.98 -4.80 19.27
CA LEU A 259 11.60 -6.04 18.58
C LEU A 259 12.08 -7.27 19.35
N SER A 260 11.19 -8.24 19.54
CA SER A 260 11.59 -9.55 20.08
C SER A 260 12.46 -10.32 19.07
N PRO A 261 13.29 -11.28 19.52
CA PRO A 261 14.05 -12.14 18.60
C PRO A 261 13.17 -12.85 17.55
N ILE A 262 11.96 -13.25 17.94
CA ILE A 262 10.98 -13.88 17.03
C ILE A 262 10.51 -12.87 15.96
N ALA A 263 10.34 -11.62 16.31
CA ALA A 263 9.96 -10.57 15.37
C ALA A 263 11.06 -10.31 14.32
N PHE A 264 12.33 -10.36 14.71
CA PHE A 264 13.45 -10.29 13.75
C PHE A 264 13.41 -11.45 12.75
N PHE A 265 13.15 -12.67 13.21
CA PHE A 265 13.00 -13.83 12.32
C PHE A 265 11.81 -13.68 11.39
N GLY A 266 10.68 -13.13 11.89
CA GLY A 266 9.51 -12.77 11.09
C GLY A 266 9.85 -11.75 9.99
N ALA A 267 10.58 -10.69 10.31
CA ALA A 267 11.04 -9.70 9.32
C ALA A 267 11.92 -10.34 8.22
N ALA A 268 12.84 -11.23 8.58
CA ALA A 268 13.67 -11.94 7.62
C ALA A 268 12.84 -12.85 6.69
N LEU A 269 11.80 -13.51 7.21
CA LEU A 269 10.86 -14.30 6.40
C LEU A 269 10.08 -13.43 5.43
N ILE A 270 9.58 -12.24 5.86
CA ILE A 270 8.89 -11.29 4.98
C ILE A 270 9.80 -10.92 3.81
N LEU A 271 11.04 -10.50 4.08
CA LEU A 271 12.01 -10.16 3.04
C LEU A 271 12.24 -11.34 2.07
N THR A 272 12.42 -12.55 2.60
CA THR A 272 12.61 -13.76 1.80
C THR A 272 11.41 -14.05 0.90
N GLY A 273 10.20 -14.01 1.45
CA GLY A 273 8.97 -14.26 0.69
C GLY A 273 8.72 -13.23 -0.41
N VAL A 274 9.01 -11.94 -0.15
CA VAL A 274 8.98 -10.88 -1.16
C VAL A 274 9.97 -11.16 -2.29
N MET A 275 11.20 -11.56 -1.96
CA MET A 275 12.20 -11.93 -2.97
C MET A 275 11.74 -13.12 -3.83
N VAL A 276 11.23 -14.18 -3.20
CA VAL A 276 10.70 -15.36 -3.91
C VAL A 276 9.57 -14.98 -4.89
N ALA A 277 8.67 -14.10 -4.47
CA ALA A 277 7.53 -13.71 -5.29
C ALA A 277 7.89 -12.73 -6.42
N THR A 278 8.86 -11.83 -6.20
CA THR A 278 9.13 -10.71 -7.11
C THR A 278 10.32 -10.94 -8.03
N VAL A 279 11.33 -11.77 -7.62
CA VAL A 279 12.49 -12.05 -8.45
C VAL A 279 12.09 -12.98 -9.60
N GLU A 280 12.28 -12.54 -10.82
CA GLU A 280 12.24 -13.39 -11.99
C GLU A 280 13.54 -14.21 -12.01
N LEU A 281 13.48 -15.46 -11.58
CA LEU A 281 14.55 -16.41 -11.85
C LEU A 281 14.72 -16.48 -13.37
N PRO A 282 15.95 -16.31 -13.93
CA PRO A 282 16.18 -16.52 -15.34
C PRO A 282 15.66 -17.91 -15.66
N ARG A 283 14.62 -17.97 -16.54
CA ARG A 283 14.16 -19.27 -17.04
C ARG A 283 15.38 -19.94 -17.63
N LEU A 284 15.86 -21.01 -17.03
CA LEU A 284 16.72 -21.96 -17.70
C LEU A 284 15.95 -22.33 -18.97
N ARG A 285 16.32 -21.74 -20.09
CA ARG A 285 15.80 -22.12 -21.40
C ARG A 285 16.06 -23.59 -21.50
N ALA A 286 15.00 -24.38 -21.43
CA ALA A 286 15.06 -25.80 -21.65
C ALA A 286 15.74 -25.99 -23.02
N HIS A 287 16.93 -26.60 -23.02
CA HIS A 287 17.76 -26.93 -24.19
C HIS A 287 17.05 -27.91 -25.14
N GLY A 288 15.73 -27.95 -25.15
CA GLY A 288 14.90 -28.89 -25.93
C GLY A 288 14.46 -28.43 -27.30
N GLN A 289 14.54 -27.13 -27.64
CA GLN A 289 14.04 -26.66 -28.95
C GLN A 289 15.11 -26.53 -30.04
N ALA A 290 16.40 -26.70 -29.72
CA ALA A 290 17.47 -26.65 -30.72
C ALA A 290 17.71 -27.98 -31.47
N ARG A 291 16.98 -29.05 -31.14
CA ARG A 291 17.13 -30.37 -31.81
C ARG A 291 16.12 -30.69 -32.90
N MET A 292 15.14 -29.85 -33.14
CA MET A 292 14.15 -30.09 -34.24
C MET A 292 14.32 -29.20 -35.49
N ALA A 293 15.35 -28.34 -35.49
CA ALA A 293 15.64 -27.50 -36.66
C ALA A 293 16.78 -28.05 -37.57
N GLY A 294 17.18 -29.27 -37.36
CA GLY A 294 18.29 -29.88 -38.09
C GLY A 294 17.98 -31.26 -38.72
N ALA A 295 16.80 -31.41 -39.39
CA ALA A 295 16.56 -32.51 -40.29
C ALA A 295 16.89 -32.07 -41.72
N PRO A 296 17.86 -32.67 -42.43
CA PRO A 296 18.10 -32.31 -43.83
C PRO A 296 16.98 -32.86 -44.70
N GLU A 297 16.44 -32.01 -45.56
CA GLU A 297 15.61 -32.43 -46.72
C GLU A 297 16.48 -33.30 -47.62
N HIS A 298 16.16 -34.60 -47.73
CA HIS A 298 16.65 -35.44 -48.80
C HIS A 298 15.77 -35.19 -50.03
N VAL A 299 16.43 -34.61 -51.04
CA VAL A 299 16.02 -34.56 -52.45
C VAL A 299 16.00 -35.98 -52.99
N SER A 300 14.90 -36.39 -53.64
CA SER A 300 14.86 -37.24 -54.80
C SER A 300 13.50 -37.09 -55.47
#